data_50278e95cb1ca4ce34259a604af5e4cb
#
_entry.id   50278e95cb1ca4ce34259a604af5e4cb
#
_cell.length_a   1.000
_cell.length_b   1.000
_cell.length_c   1.000
_cell.angle_alpha   90.00
_cell.angle_beta   90.00
_cell.angle_gamma   90.00
#
_symmetry.space_group_name_H-M   'P 1'
#
loop_
_entity.id
_entity.type
_entity.pdbx_description
1 polymer ?
#
loop_
_entity_poly.entity_id
_entity_poly.type
_entity_poly.pdbx_seq_one_letter_code
_entity_poly.pdbx_strand_id
1 'polypeptide(L)' 'MAYTIWSKPYRSSTWVFCGLQLESEKLAEQTFTMYHLAPGETIQLRDPDGIVMDERRGNSRPHPSSAS' A
#
# COMPACT_ATOMS: atom_id res chain seq x y z
N MET A 1 -7.08 4.70 -18.36
CA MET A 1 -7.36 4.86 -16.94
C MET A 1 -6.51 3.87 -16.17
N ALA A 2 -6.05 4.27 -15.01
CA ALA A 2 -5.07 3.46 -14.31
C ALA A 2 -5.39 3.35 -12.83
N TYR A 3 -5.11 2.19 -12.28
CA TYR A 3 -5.11 1.98 -10.84
C TYR A 3 -3.78 2.48 -10.30
N THR A 4 -3.80 3.04 -9.09
CA THR A 4 -2.59 3.63 -8.50
C THR A 4 -2.39 3.12 -7.08
N ILE A 5 -1.13 3.09 -6.66
CA ILE A 5 -0.78 2.69 -5.31
C ILE A 5 -0.12 3.89 -4.62
N TRP A 6 -0.59 4.17 -3.42
CA TRP A 6 -0.14 5.31 -2.62
C TRP A 6 0.41 4.81 -1.30
N SER A 7 1.40 5.49 -0.78
CA SER A 7 2.08 5.10 0.45
C SER A 7 2.07 6.23 1.44
N LYS A 8 1.88 5.90 2.70
CA LYS A 8 2.02 6.83 3.81
C LYS A 8 3.04 6.25 4.77
N PRO A 9 4.24 6.84 4.83
CA PRO A 9 5.29 6.33 5.71
C PRO A 9 4.90 6.42 7.18
N TYR A 10 5.60 5.66 8.01
CA TYR A 10 5.38 5.68 9.44
C TYR A 10 5.53 7.11 9.98
N ARG A 11 4.58 7.51 10.80
CA ARG A 11 4.51 8.85 11.41
C ARG A 11 4.28 9.98 10.42
N SER A 12 4.02 9.68 9.18
CA SER A 12 3.66 10.70 8.20
C SER A 12 2.16 10.76 8.05
N SER A 13 1.62 11.94 7.83
CA SER A 13 0.21 12.10 7.50
C SER A 13 0.01 12.39 6.02
N THR A 14 1.08 12.33 5.24
CA THR A 14 1.04 12.67 3.83
C THR A 14 1.11 11.40 2.98
N TRP A 15 0.16 11.27 2.04
CA TRP A 15 0.18 10.20 1.07
C TRP A 15 1.10 10.54 -0.07
N VAL A 16 1.92 9.58 -0.47
CA VAL A 16 2.90 9.76 -1.53
C VAL A 16 2.57 8.76 -2.64
N PHE A 17 2.54 9.24 -3.86
CA PHE A 17 2.32 8.38 -5.02
C PHE A 17 3.56 7.52 -5.25
N CYS A 18 3.34 6.21 -5.33
CA CYS A 18 4.45 5.26 -5.48
C CYS A 18 4.99 5.17 -6.90
N GLY A 19 4.38 5.87 -7.85
CA GLY A 19 4.84 5.83 -9.24
C GLY A 19 4.33 4.64 -10.02
N LEU A 20 3.48 3.81 -9.42
CA LEU A 20 2.95 2.64 -10.09
C LEU A 20 1.57 2.93 -10.66
N GLN A 21 1.44 2.78 -11.98
CA GLN A 21 0.17 2.92 -12.67
C GLN A 21 -0.11 1.61 -13.36
N LEU A 22 -1.24 0.99 -13.01
CA LEU A 22 -1.55 -0.36 -13.47
C LEU A 22 -2.86 -0.32 -14.22
N GLU A 23 -2.86 -0.87 -15.43
CA GLU A 23 -4.00 -0.76 -16.34
C GLU A 23 -5.10 -1.76 -16.03
N SER A 24 -4.79 -2.83 -15.33
CA SER A 24 -5.70 -3.92 -15.06
C SER A 24 -5.97 -4.02 -13.57
N GLU A 25 -7.23 -4.22 -13.20
CA GLU A 25 -7.58 -4.43 -11.81
C GLU A 25 -6.86 -5.65 -11.24
N LYS A 26 -6.82 -6.71 -12.00
CA LYS A 26 -6.18 -7.94 -11.55
C LYS A 26 -4.68 -7.72 -11.29
N LEU A 27 -4.02 -7.03 -12.22
CA LEU A 27 -2.61 -6.73 -12.06
C LEU A 27 -2.39 -5.79 -10.88
N ALA A 28 -3.28 -4.83 -10.70
CA ALA A 28 -3.20 -3.90 -9.59
C ALA A 28 -3.32 -4.61 -8.25
N GLU A 29 -4.30 -5.50 -8.13
CA GLU A 29 -4.49 -6.27 -6.91
C GLU A 29 -3.30 -7.18 -6.63
N GLN A 30 -2.77 -7.79 -7.67
CA GLN A 30 -1.62 -8.68 -7.55
C GLN A 30 -0.40 -7.88 -7.07
N THR A 31 -0.14 -6.75 -7.69
CA THR A 31 0.98 -5.88 -7.31
C THR A 31 0.81 -5.37 -5.89
N PHE A 32 -0.40 -4.97 -5.54
CA PHE A 32 -0.70 -4.47 -4.20
C PHE A 32 -0.46 -5.54 -3.14
N THR A 33 -0.89 -6.77 -3.42
CA THR A 33 -0.72 -7.88 -2.49
C THR A 33 0.76 -8.22 -2.28
N MET A 34 1.55 -8.07 -3.33
CA MET A 34 2.97 -8.40 -3.29
C MET A 34 3.85 -7.21 -2.89
N TYR A 35 3.25 -6.06 -2.68
CA TYR A 35 4.01 -4.85 -2.32
C TYR A 35 4.73 -5.06 -1.00
N HIS A 36 6.00 -4.71 -0.97
CA HIS A 36 6.84 -4.89 0.22
C HIS A 36 6.68 -3.68 1.14
N LEU A 37 6.06 -3.89 2.28
CA LEU A 37 5.78 -2.82 3.22
C LEU A 37 6.91 -2.64 4.22
N ALA A 38 7.32 -1.38 4.42
CA ALA A 38 8.21 -1.05 5.52
C ALA A 38 7.43 -1.06 6.84
N PRO A 39 8.10 -1.21 7.98
CA PRO A 39 7.41 -1.17 9.26
C PRO A 39 6.65 0.14 9.44
N GLY A 40 5.39 0.04 9.78
CA GLY A 40 4.54 1.20 10.02
C GLY A 40 4.03 1.89 8.76
N GLU A 41 4.45 1.43 7.60
CA GLU A 41 3.98 2.00 6.33
C GLU A 41 2.56 1.52 6.05
N THR A 42 1.75 2.42 5.50
CA THR A 42 0.40 2.08 5.04
C THR A 42 0.35 2.33 3.55
N ILE A 43 -0.22 1.40 2.80
CA ILE A 43 -0.42 1.60 1.36
C ILE A 43 -1.90 1.47 1.03
N GLN A 44 -2.32 2.20 0.01
CA GLN A 44 -3.68 2.15 -0.51
C GLN A 44 -3.65 1.86 -2.00
N LEU A 45 -4.59 1.01 -2.43
CA LEU A 45 -4.85 0.80 -3.84
C LEU A 45 -6.05 1.65 -4.20
N ARG A 46 -5.90 2.52 -5.19
CA ARG A 46 -6.97 3.41 -5.64
C ARG A 46 -7.33 3.10 -7.08
N ASP A 47 -8.62 3.18 -7.37
CA ASP A 47 -9.10 2.95 -8.72
C ASP A 47 -8.87 4.20 -9.59
N PRO A 48 -9.18 4.14 -10.89
CA PRO A 48 -8.96 5.29 -11.76
C PRO A 48 -9.74 6.54 -11.37
N ASP A 49 -10.78 6.40 -10.57
CA ASP A 49 -11.55 7.53 -10.08
C ASP A 49 -10.99 8.08 -8.75
N GLY A 50 -9.94 7.46 -8.23
CA GLY A 50 -9.33 7.90 -6.99
C GLY A 50 -9.95 7.30 -5.74
N ILE A 51 -10.87 6.36 -5.89
CA ILE A 51 -11.53 5.74 -4.75
C ILE A 51 -10.65 4.63 -4.20
N VAL A 52 -10.49 4.60 -2.90
CA VAL A 52 -9.68 3.58 -2.24
C VAL A 52 -10.38 2.23 -2.33
N MET A 53 -9.71 1.28 -2.96
CA MET A 53 -10.23 -0.08 -3.11
C MET A 53 -9.78 -0.98 -1.99
N ASP A 54 -8.55 -0.79 -1.50
CA ASP A 54 -7.99 -1.64 -0.47
C ASP A 54 -6.88 -0.89 0.25
N GLU A 55 -6.55 -1.37 1.43
CA GLU A 55 -5.53 -0.75 2.25
C GLU A 55 -4.79 -1.84 3.02
N ARG A 56 -3.45 -1.72 3.08
CA ARG A 56 -2.61 -2.64 3.85
C ARG A 56 -1.69 -1.83 4.73
N ARG A 57 -1.37 -2.38 5.88
CA ARG A 57 -0.50 -1.71 6.85
C ARG A 57 0.56 -2.68 7.35
N GLY A 58 1.81 -2.25 7.30
CA GLY A 58 2.90 -3.01 7.87
C GLY A 58 2.92 -2.88 9.38
N ASN A 59 3.57 -3.83 10.05
CA ASN A 59 3.75 -3.74 11.49
C ASN A 59 4.66 -2.56 11.81
N SER A 60 4.27 -1.78 12.81
CA SER A 60 5.03 -0.58 13.16
C SER A 60 6.33 -0.91 13.86
N ARG A 61 6.51 -2.15 14.28
CA ARG A 61 7.75 -2.58 14.91
C ARG A 61 7.87 -4.09 14.79
N PRO A 62 9.09 -4.62 14.86
CA PRO A 62 9.30 -6.06 14.83
C PRO A 62 8.54 -6.69 15.99
N HIS A 63 7.97 -7.81 15.74
CA HIS A 63 7.27 -8.54 16.77
C HIS A 63 8.28 -9.40 17.51
N PRO A 64 8.55 -9.12 18.73
CA PRO A 64 9.54 -9.89 19.45
C PRO A 64 8.98 -11.25 19.73
N SER A 65 8.91 -11.87 19.59
CA SER A 65 8.43 -12.92 19.86
C SER A 65 7.45 -13.45 19.64
N SER A 66 7.39 -13.10 19.49
CA SER A 66 6.61 -13.33 19.42
C SER A 66 6.65 -14.26 19.47
N ALA A 67 7.20 -14.06 19.79
CA ALA A 67 7.21 -14.51 20.09
C ALA A 67 7.31 -14.78 20.64
N SER A 68 7.46 -14.79 20.76
CA SER A 68 7.45 -14.98 21.39
C SER A 68 7.41 -15.31 21.43
#